data_e5c1d808dde099d8c034295e08452335
#
_entry.id   e5c1d808dde099d8c034295e08452335
#
_cell.length_a   1.000
_cell.length_b   1.000
_cell.length_c   1.000
_cell.angle_alpha   90.00
_cell.angle_beta   90.00
_cell.angle_gamma   90.00
#
_symmetry.space_group_name_H-M   'P 1'
#
loop_
_entity.id
_entity.type
_entity.pdbx_description
1 polymer ?
#
loop_
_entity_poly.entity_id
_entity_poly.type
_entity_poly.pdbx_seq_one_letter_code
_entity_poly.pdbx_strand_id
1 'polypeptide(L)'
;MMLDWDLHYLAHVAPPPRESLAAWSERCIMMGTRQPTAFPGPFRLANSPYMRGIMDALDDPRTRLVVVEAAAQTGKTTVGYAWLAHAVATDPAPALVVYPSEDLARSNSATRIQPLFEDSPALAPLVPVDRRQDWQLLQYRINGAAVHLTGGNSPAQVSSRPIRYVLLDEVDKYPAEALRGEADVVSLALQRQKTYWNRQAVMISTPTTPAGLIHRHFLRGDMREYEVPCPRCGKYQRLRWKSVKWPDGQPALAAVHCSECDAPWTEAERRAAIRAGRWTPTRTDGDAEDGVASFHLPSILALWVSPADLAVKFARVKNDPVALQDFVNSDLAEPYVPADARIANTQLRAREGDYEHGALRWPASDDVAIYGGVDVQQDHLVVVLRQFRVADAASALVWRGHLSAFAELDGVLSEYGAEACCVDARYRADEVYEAALRYPGIWPTIGVAGFRVPAVFEQQSRNIDEGRRGASGRTVQVLVANSNALLDMLHARVAGADGAPSWEIPRGLASDPDYVGQLTAMYRANGAWVNPRKLPEHYADAEKLALLAAWYAGIRPVGDAARVAADSEGDTEDPQ
;
A
#
# COMPACT_ATOMS: atom_id res chain seq x y z
N MET A 1 -20.16 -51.73 27.44
CA MET A 1 -20.08 -52.68 26.33
C MET A 1 -20.83 -52.04 25.18
N MET A 2 -20.12 -51.21 24.38
CA MET A 2 -20.68 -50.72 23.12
C MET A 2 -20.79 -51.94 22.21
N LEU A 3 -22.01 -52.16 21.70
CA LEU A 3 -22.28 -53.27 20.82
C LEU A 3 -21.52 -53.05 19.49
N ASP A 4 -20.92 -54.09 18.95
CA ASP A 4 -20.14 -54.12 17.68
C ASP A 4 -20.93 -53.50 16.50
N TRP A 5 -22.24 -53.46 16.58
CA TRP A 5 -23.18 -52.82 15.68
C TRP A 5 -23.04 -51.29 15.62
N ASP A 6 -22.73 -50.61 16.72
CA ASP A 6 -22.62 -49.15 16.78
C ASP A 6 -21.36 -48.71 16.05
N LEU A 7 -20.25 -49.45 16.14
CA LEU A 7 -19.02 -49.16 15.42
C LEU A 7 -19.18 -49.38 13.92
N HIS A 8 -19.92 -50.43 13.52
CA HIS A 8 -20.16 -50.71 12.10
C HIS A 8 -21.09 -49.66 11.49
N TYR A 9 -22.13 -49.25 12.18
CA TYR A 9 -23.04 -48.19 11.75
C TYR A 9 -22.34 -46.83 11.67
N LEU A 10 -21.54 -46.46 12.67
CA LEU A 10 -20.75 -45.23 12.69
C LEU A 10 -19.71 -45.18 11.54
N ALA A 11 -19.12 -46.32 11.18
CA ALA A 11 -18.18 -46.39 10.04
C ALA A 11 -18.88 -46.14 8.68
N HIS A 12 -20.19 -46.45 8.58
CA HIS A 12 -20.97 -46.19 7.34
C HIS A 12 -21.62 -44.82 7.32
N VAL A 13 -21.80 -44.17 8.48
CA VAL A 13 -22.40 -42.84 8.61
C VAL A 13 -21.36 -41.74 8.80
N ALA A 14 -20.12 -42.13 9.17
CA ALA A 14 -19.01 -41.17 9.25
C ALA A 14 -18.76 -40.57 7.83
N PRO A 15 -18.73 -39.26 7.70
CA PRO A 15 -18.35 -38.66 6.42
C PRO A 15 -16.99 -39.19 6.00
N PRO A 16 -16.75 -39.47 4.71
CA PRO A 16 -15.44 -39.91 4.24
C PRO A 16 -14.38 -38.90 4.70
N PRO A 17 -13.16 -39.38 5.04
CA PRO A 17 -12.09 -38.51 5.45
C PRO A 17 -11.92 -37.42 4.39
N ARG A 18 -11.93 -36.14 4.82
CA ARG A 18 -11.74 -35.00 3.91
C ARG A 18 -10.40 -35.15 3.24
N GLU A 19 -10.42 -35.34 1.93
CA GLU A 19 -9.20 -35.24 1.12
C GLU A 19 -8.66 -33.81 1.16
N SER A 20 -7.34 -33.61 1.37
CA SER A 20 -6.75 -32.27 1.37
C SER A 20 -6.88 -31.61 -0.01
N LEU A 21 -7.00 -30.29 -0.04
CA LEU A 21 -7.03 -29.51 -1.28
C LEU A 21 -5.85 -29.86 -2.20
N ALA A 22 -4.66 -30.06 -1.62
CA ALA A 22 -3.47 -30.44 -2.34
C ALA A 22 -3.62 -31.81 -3.06
N ALA A 23 -4.04 -32.84 -2.33
CA ALA A 23 -4.23 -34.19 -2.89
C ALA A 23 -5.39 -34.21 -3.91
N TRP A 24 -6.49 -33.56 -3.57
CA TRP A 24 -7.64 -33.43 -4.45
C TRP A 24 -7.27 -32.74 -5.77
N SER A 25 -6.51 -31.63 -5.70
CA SER A 25 -6.08 -30.90 -6.90
C SER A 25 -5.19 -31.75 -7.82
N GLU A 26 -4.23 -32.51 -7.28
CA GLU A 26 -3.39 -33.40 -8.08
C GLU A 26 -4.16 -34.55 -8.72
N ARG A 27 -5.24 -35.00 -8.10
CA ARG A 27 -6.11 -36.06 -8.61
C ARG A 27 -7.15 -35.56 -9.61
N CYS A 28 -7.75 -34.40 -9.36
CA CYS A 28 -8.94 -33.94 -10.08
C CYS A 28 -8.65 -32.93 -11.19
N ILE A 29 -7.59 -32.12 -11.06
CA ILE A 29 -7.36 -30.98 -11.97
C ILE A 29 -6.47 -31.41 -13.14
N MET A 30 -6.97 -31.11 -14.35
CA MET A 30 -6.24 -31.23 -15.60
C MET A 30 -6.03 -29.83 -16.19
N MET A 31 -4.77 -29.46 -16.37
CA MET A 31 -4.40 -28.24 -17.08
C MET A 31 -4.45 -28.51 -18.58
N GLY A 32 -5.56 -28.18 -19.21
CA GLY A 32 -5.78 -28.45 -20.63
C GLY A 32 -4.99 -27.51 -21.54
N THR A 33 -4.88 -27.88 -22.82
CA THR A 33 -4.19 -27.07 -23.84
C THR A 33 -4.91 -25.77 -24.19
N ARG A 34 -6.19 -25.66 -23.84
CA ARG A 34 -6.99 -24.44 -23.99
C ARG A 34 -6.64 -23.36 -22.94
N GLN A 35 -5.99 -23.76 -21.85
CA GLN A 35 -5.57 -22.85 -20.78
C GLN A 35 -4.15 -22.31 -21.07
N PRO A 36 -3.89 -21.03 -20.81
CA PRO A 36 -2.54 -20.49 -20.95
C PRO A 36 -1.66 -20.99 -19.79
N THR A 37 -1.05 -22.18 -19.99
CA THR A 37 -0.17 -22.82 -19.01
C THR A 37 1.13 -23.28 -19.65
N ALA A 38 2.25 -23.12 -18.91
CA ALA A 38 3.53 -23.68 -19.28
C ALA A 38 3.65 -25.19 -18.95
N PHE A 39 2.71 -25.73 -18.15
CA PHE A 39 2.72 -27.12 -17.67
C PHE A 39 1.37 -27.79 -17.99
N PRO A 40 1.10 -28.12 -19.26
CA PRO A 40 -0.12 -28.85 -19.63
C PRO A 40 -0.07 -30.28 -19.07
N GLY A 41 -1.25 -30.83 -18.75
CA GLY A 41 -1.39 -32.16 -18.17
C GLY A 41 -1.96 -32.13 -16.74
N PRO A 42 -1.84 -33.20 -15.97
CA PRO A 42 -2.31 -33.25 -14.59
C PRO A 42 -1.61 -32.18 -13.74
N PHE A 43 -2.39 -31.49 -12.90
CA PHE A 43 -1.82 -30.56 -11.93
C PHE A 43 -0.81 -31.29 -11.02
N ARG A 44 0.37 -30.72 -10.80
CA ARG A 44 1.44 -31.30 -10.00
C ARG A 44 2.08 -30.26 -9.10
N LEU A 45 1.97 -30.44 -7.79
CA LEU A 45 2.65 -29.61 -6.80
C LEU A 45 4.17 -29.67 -6.89
N ALA A 46 4.73 -30.75 -7.45
CA ALA A 46 6.16 -30.86 -7.70
C ALA A 46 6.72 -29.75 -8.60
N ASN A 47 5.90 -29.12 -9.45
CA ASN A 47 6.27 -27.97 -10.26
C ASN A 47 6.37 -26.67 -9.42
N SER A 48 5.55 -26.57 -8.36
CA SER A 48 5.43 -25.37 -7.51
C SER A 48 5.26 -25.79 -6.04
N PRO A 49 6.30 -26.34 -5.40
CA PRO A 49 6.18 -27.01 -4.09
C PRO A 49 5.73 -26.07 -2.97
N TYR A 50 6.02 -24.77 -3.08
CA TYR A 50 5.57 -23.75 -2.14
C TYR A 50 4.04 -23.57 -2.10
N MET A 51 3.31 -24.00 -3.14
CA MET A 51 1.85 -23.93 -3.15
C MET A 51 1.19 -24.82 -2.10
N ARG A 52 1.85 -25.93 -1.71
CA ARG A 52 1.32 -26.87 -0.73
C ARG A 52 0.92 -26.16 0.58
N GLY A 53 1.81 -25.39 1.16
CA GLY A 53 1.50 -24.73 2.43
C GLY A 53 0.42 -23.63 2.33
N ILE A 54 0.23 -23.03 1.15
CA ILE A 54 -0.91 -22.13 0.90
C ILE A 54 -2.21 -22.96 0.87
N MET A 55 -2.21 -24.11 0.20
CA MET A 55 -3.35 -25.03 0.17
C MET A 55 -3.65 -25.62 1.56
N ASP A 56 -2.62 -25.98 2.34
CA ASP A 56 -2.79 -26.45 3.72
C ASP A 56 -3.46 -25.40 4.61
N ALA A 57 -3.13 -24.10 4.42
CA ALA A 57 -3.80 -23.02 5.11
C ALA A 57 -5.27 -22.85 4.69
N LEU A 58 -5.61 -23.17 3.44
CA LEU A 58 -6.99 -23.18 2.95
C LEU A 58 -7.78 -24.40 3.44
N ASP A 59 -7.12 -25.48 3.82
CA ASP A 59 -7.74 -26.66 4.43
C ASP A 59 -7.97 -26.47 5.95
N ASP A 60 -7.27 -25.54 6.61
CA ASP A 60 -7.47 -25.27 8.05
C ASP A 60 -8.81 -24.55 8.26
N PRO A 61 -9.77 -25.16 8.98
CA PRO A 61 -11.08 -24.56 9.22
C PRO A 61 -11.04 -23.28 10.07
N ARG A 62 -9.92 -22.99 10.72
CA ARG A 62 -9.71 -21.74 11.47
C ARG A 62 -9.32 -20.57 10.55
N THR A 63 -8.79 -20.87 9.37
CA THR A 63 -8.39 -19.83 8.40
C THR A 63 -9.59 -19.31 7.64
N ARG A 64 -9.86 -18.01 7.79
CA ARG A 64 -10.95 -17.29 7.14
C ARG A 64 -10.48 -16.50 5.92
N LEU A 65 -9.23 -16.05 5.95
CA LEU A 65 -8.62 -15.26 4.87
C LEU A 65 -7.19 -15.76 4.62
N VAL A 66 -6.91 -16.10 3.37
CA VAL A 66 -5.54 -16.36 2.89
C VAL A 66 -5.13 -15.21 1.99
N VAL A 67 -4.01 -14.57 2.33
CA VAL A 67 -3.43 -13.44 1.58
C VAL A 67 -2.14 -13.91 0.92
N VAL A 68 -2.04 -13.76 -0.40
CA VAL A 68 -0.85 -14.17 -1.16
C VAL A 68 -0.26 -12.95 -1.89
N GLU A 69 0.71 -12.32 -1.26
CA GLU A 69 1.55 -11.28 -1.85
C GLU A 69 2.65 -11.95 -2.66
N ALA A 70 2.52 -11.95 -3.99
CA ALA A 70 3.31 -12.81 -4.82
C ALA A 70 3.79 -12.14 -6.11
N ALA A 71 4.99 -12.53 -6.53
CA ALA A 71 5.56 -12.17 -7.81
C ALA A 71 4.68 -12.63 -8.99
N ALA A 72 4.87 -12.00 -10.14
CA ALA A 72 4.20 -12.41 -11.37
C ALA A 72 4.62 -13.82 -11.78
N GLN A 73 3.71 -14.56 -12.43
CA GLN A 73 3.97 -15.88 -13.01
C GLN A 73 4.47 -16.96 -12.02
N THR A 74 4.19 -16.82 -10.72
CA THR A 74 4.52 -17.84 -9.71
C THR A 74 3.44 -18.90 -9.52
N GLY A 75 2.34 -18.83 -10.29
CA GLY A 75 1.20 -19.74 -10.18
C GLY A 75 0.17 -19.36 -9.12
N LYS A 76 0.28 -18.16 -8.54
CA LYS A 76 -0.60 -17.66 -7.49
C LYS A 76 -2.10 -17.78 -7.83
N THR A 77 -2.51 -17.37 -9.03
CA THR A 77 -3.91 -17.45 -9.48
C THR A 77 -4.38 -18.90 -9.65
N THR A 78 -3.48 -19.83 -10.03
CA THR A 78 -3.80 -21.26 -10.15
C THR A 78 -4.23 -21.88 -8.82
N VAL A 79 -3.60 -21.49 -7.70
CA VAL A 79 -4.04 -21.92 -6.36
C VAL A 79 -5.45 -21.42 -6.06
N GLY A 80 -5.75 -20.14 -6.37
CA GLY A 80 -7.09 -19.58 -6.18
C GLY A 80 -8.16 -20.34 -6.98
N TYR A 81 -7.87 -20.71 -8.24
CA TYR A 81 -8.81 -21.48 -9.04
C TYR A 81 -8.95 -22.93 -8.59
N ALA A 82 -7.84 -23.57 -8.16
CA ALA A 82 -7.88 -24.92 -7.59
C ALA A 82 -8.73 -24.95 -6.32
N TRP A 83 -8.55 -23.97 -5.44
CA TRP A 83 -9.38 -23.81 -4.25
C TRP A 83 -10.85 -23.56 -4.59
N LEU A 84 -11.17 -22.65 -5.52
CA LEU A 84 -12.54 -22.39 -5.94
C LEU A 84 -13.20 -23.66 -6.49
N ALA A 85 -12.52 -24.40 -7.37
CA ALA A 85 -13.01 -25.64 -7.94
C ALA A 85 -13.24 -26.70 -6.85
N HIS A 86 -12.32 -26.87 -5.91
CA HIS A 86 -12.47 -27.77 -4.76
C HIS A 86 -13.69 -27.38 -3.91
N ALA A 87 -13.81 -26.10 -3.55
CA ALA A 87 -14.89 -25.60 -2.70
C ALA A 87 -16.27 -25.88 -3.33
N VAL A 88 -16.47 -25.54 -4.60
CA VAL A 88 -17.78 -25.75 -5.26
C VAL A 88 -18.06 -27.23 -5.60
N ALA A 89 -17.03 -28.06 -5.73
CA ALA A 89 -17.19 -29.50 -5.99
C ALA A 89 -17.48 -30.30 -4.71
N THR A 90 -16.89 -29.93 -3.59
CA THR A 90 -16.94 -30.73 -2.35
C THR A 90 -17.86 -30.17 -1.25
N ASP A 91 -18.03 -28.85 -1.21
CA ASP A 91 -18.87 -28.17 -0.21
C ASP A 91 -19.57 -26.95 -0.87
N PRO A 92 -20.54 -27.24 -1.81
CA PRO A 92 -21.10 -26.23 -2.69
C PRO A 92 -21.84 -25.12 -1.92
N ALA A 93 -21.43 -23.86 -2.18
CA ALA A 93 -22.06 -22.67 -1.64
C ALA A 93 -21.82 -21.47 -2.57
N PRO A 94 -22.57 -20.35 -2.43
CA PRO A 94 -22.37 -19.16 -3.24
C PRO A 94 -20.95 -18.64 -3.18
N ALA A 95 -20.35 -18.40 -4.36
CA ALA A 95 -18.99 -17.90 -4.51
C ALA A 95 -18.96 -16.61 -5.35
N LEU A 96 -18.01 -15.74 -5.05
CA LEU A 96 -17.72 -14.50 -5.76
C LEU A 96 -16.25 -14.46 -6.14
N VAL A 97 -15.98 -14.16 -7.43
CA VAL A 97 -14.65 -13.90 -7.94
C VAL A 97 -14.60 -12.46 -8.43
N VAL A 98 -13.66 -11.68 -7.91
CA VAL A 98 -13.49 -10.27 -8.28
C VAL A 98 -12.16 -10.07 -8.97
N TYR A 99 -12.19 -9.39 -10.10
CA TYR A 99 -11.05 -8.97 -10.91
C TYR A 99 -10.95 -7.44 -10.96
N PRO A 100 -9.84 -6.85 -11.44
CA PRO A 100 -9.75 -5.39 -11.62
C PRO A 100 -10.85 -4.77 -12.48
N SER A 101 -11.26 -5.47 -13.54
CA SER A 101 -12.34 -5.03 -14.43
C SER A 101 -13.24 -6.18 -14.87
N GLU A 102 -14.45 -5.85 -15.36
CA GLU A 102 -15.38 -6.85 -15.90
C GLU A 102 -14.83 -7.55 -17.16
N ASP A 103 -14.08 -6.83 -18.00
CA ASP A 103 -13.45 -7.42 -19.19
C ASP A 103 -12.42 -8.50 -18.80
N LEU A 104 -11.63 -8.25 -17.74
CA LEU A 104 -10.73 -9.26 -17.19
C LEU A 104 -11.49 -10.44 -16.58
N ALA A 105 -12.64 -10.20 -15.93
CA ALA A 105 -13.49 -11.25 -15.41
C ALA A 105 -14.00 -12.13 -16.55
N ARG A 106 -14.50 -11.56 -17.65
CA ARG A 106 -14.96 -12.30 -18.85
C ARG A 106 -13.82 -13.09 -19.50
N SER A 107 -12.64 -12.46 -19.66
CA SER A 107 -11.47 -13.09 -20.26
C SER A 107 -10.97 -14.28 -19.43
N ASN A 108 -10.79 -14.11 -18.11
CA ASN A 108 -10.34 -15.19 -17.23
C ASN A 108 -11.40 -16.32 -17.11
N SER A 109 -12.67 -15.97 -17.15
CA SER A 109 -13.76 -16.93 -17.24
C SER A 109 -13.58 -17.85 -18.46
N ALA A 110 -13.52 -17.26 -19.65
CA ALA A 110 -13.45 -17.99 -20.91
C ALA A 110 -12.15 -18.78 -21.11
N THR A 111 -11.02 -18.24 -20.65
CA THR A 111 -9.70 -18.80 -20.94
C THR A 111 -9.12 -19.66 -19.82
N ARG A 112 -9.64 -19.55 -18.59
CA ARG A 112 -9.07 -20.24 -17.43
C ARG A 112 -10.09 -21.04 -16.64
N ILE A 113 -11.18 -20.40 -16.13
CA ILE A 113 -12.11 -21.09 -15.23
C ILE A 113 -12.97 -22.11 -15.99
N GLN A 114 -13.64 -21.71 -17.07
CA GLN A 114 -14.46 -22.65 -17.84
C GLN A 114 -13.63 -23.84 -18.38
N PRO A 115 -12.45 -23.62 -19.01
CA PRO A 115 -11.61 -24.73 -19.42
C PRO A 115 -11.12 -25.63 -18.27
N LEU A 116 -10.86 -25.05 -17.06
CA LEU A 116 -10.46 -25.85 -15.90
C LEU A 116 -11.51 -26.92 -15.57
N PHE A 117 -12.81 -26.56 -15.57
CA PHE A 117 -13.89 -27.51 -15.33
C PHE A 117 -14.09 -28.46 -16.51
N GLU A 118 -14.09 -27.95 -17.73
CA GLU A 118 -14.39 -28.73 -18.93
C GLU A 118 -13.29 -29.72 -19.31
N ASP A 119 -12.01 -29.37 -19.10
CA ASP A 119 -10.86 -30.21 -19.43
C ASP A 119 -10.50 -31.19 -18.32
N SER A 120 -11.01 -31.01 -17.11
CA SER A 120 -10.78 -31.91 -15.97
C SER A 120 -11.82 -33.01 -15.91
N PRO A 121 -11.47 -34.29 -16.17
CA PRO A 121 -12.45 -35.38 -16.25
C PRO A 121 -13.29 -35.54 -14.96
N ALA A 122 -12.71 -35.21 -13.80
CA ALA A 122 -13.41 -35.28 -12.52
C ALA A 122 -14.39 -34.11 -12.30
N LEU A 123 -14.20 -32.99 -13.00
CA LEU A 123 -15.04 -31.77 -12.86
C LEU A 123 -16.05 -31.61 -14.01
N ALA A 124 -15.76 -32.17 -15.18
CA ALA A 124 -16.63 -32.06 -16.36
C ALA A 124 -18.08 -32.50 -16.09
N PRO A 125 -18.38 -33.53 -15.29
CA PRO A 125 -19.76 -33.90 -14.94
C PRO A 125 -20.50 -32.84 -14.09
N LEU A 126 -19.79 -31.89 -13.45
CA LEU A 126 -20.41 -30.80 -12.68
C LEU A 126 -20.81 -29.61 -13.56
N VAL A 127 -20.34 -29.57 -14.81
CA VAL A 127 -20.75 -28.53 -15.78
C VAL A 127 -22.22 -28.73 -16.17
N PRO A 128 -23.05 -27.68 -16.08
CA PRO A 128 -24.48 -27.80 -16.38
C PRO A 128 -24.76 -28.25 -17.81
N VAL A 129 -25.84 -29.05 -17.99
CA VAL A 129 -26.33 -29.46 -19.31
C VAL A 129 -26.88 -28.25 -20.06
N ASP A 130 -27.66 -27.40 -19.39
CA ASP A 130 -28.15 -26.13 -19.97
C ASP A 130 -27.07 -25.03 -19.78
N ARG A 131 -26.24 -24.93 -20.80
CA ARG A 131 -25.14 -23.93 -20.80
C ARG A 131 -25.64 -22.49 -21.02
N ARG A 132 -26.84 -22.29 -21.59
CA ARG A 132 -27.34 -20.95 -21.94
C ARG A 132 -27.68 -20.14 -20.67
N GLN A 133 -28.23 -20.79 -19.65
CA GLN A 133 -28.63 -20.14 -18.42
C GLN A 133 -27.57 -20.27 -17.31
N ASP A 134 -26.96 -21.44 -17.15
CA ASP A 134 -26.18 -21.82 -16.00
C ASP A 134 -24.65 -21.83 -16.25
N TRP A 135 -24.19 -21.49 -17.47
CA TRP A 135 -22.77 -21.49 -17.84
C TRP A 135 -22.38 -20.22 -18.63
N GLN A 136 -22.69 -19.04 -18.05
CA GLN A 136 -22.38 -17.75 -18.67
C GLN A 136 -21.02 -17.26 -18.25
N LEU A 137 -20.42 -16.30 -19.00
CA LEU A 137 -19.08 -15.78 -18.68
C LEU A 137 -18.93 -15.16 -17.27
N LEU A 138 -20.00 -14.56 -16.75
CA LEU A 138 -19.97 -13.90 -15.43
C LEU A 138 -20.79 -14.61 -14.36
N GLN A 139 -21.41 -15.73 -14.71
CA GLN A 139 -22.21 -16.51 -13.76
C GLN A 139 -22.23 -17.98 -14.12
N TYR A 140 -21.88 -18.82 -13.17
CA TYR A 140 -21.99 -20.27 -13.28
C TYR A 140 -22.93 -20.82 -12.22
N ARG A 141 -23.60 -21.94 -12.56
CA ARG A 141 -24.26 -22.78 -11.57
C ARG A 141 -23.59 -24.15 -11.62
N ILE A 142 -22.80 -24.46 -10.59
CA ILE A 142 -22.01 -25.69 -10.51
C ILE A 142 -22.43 -26.44 -9.25
N ASN A 143 -22.83 -27.69 -9.40
CA ASN A 143 -23.24 -28.54 -8.26
C ASN A 143 -24.28 -27.83 -7.33
N GLY A 144 -25.20 -27.05 -7.90
CA GLY A 144 -26.16 -26.25 -7.15
C GLY A 144 -25.65 -24.92 -6.58
N ALA A 145 -24.34 -24.70 -6.56
CA ALA A 145 -23.74 -23.44 -6.14
C ALA A 145 -23.76 -22.39 -7.26
N ALA A 146 -24.08 -21.15 -6.91
CA ALA A 146 -23.94 -20.01 -7.82
C ALA A 146 -22.55 -19.40 -7.65
N VAL A 147 -21.78 -19.35 -8.74
CA VAL A 147 -20.48 -18.67 -8.81
C VAL A 147 -20.62 -17.42 -9.65
N HIS A 148 -20.36 -16.27 -9.07
CA HIS A 148 -20.44 -14.97 -9.72
C HIS A 148 -19.05 -14.39 -9.97
N LEU A 149 -18.85 -13.80 -11.15
CA LEU A 149 -17.63 -13.09 -11.50
C LEU A 149 -17.97 -11.62 -11.75
N THR A 150 -17.12 -10.71 -11.29
CA THR A 150 -17.35 -9.26 -11.48
C THR A 150 -16.02 -8.50 -11.53
N GLY A 151 -16.10 -7.25 -11.99
CA GLY A 151 -14.99 -6.31 -11.88
C GLY A 151 -15.07 -5.48 -10.60
N GLY A 152 -13.92 -5.08 -10.05
CA GLY A 152 -13.81 -4.13 -8.93
C GLY A 152 -14.33 -2.72 -9.24
N ASN A 153 -14.57 -2.43 -10.53
CA ASN A 153 -15.22 -1.19 -10.99
C ASN A 153 -16.76 -1.21 -10.86
N SER A 154 -17.36 -2.30 -10.34
CA SER A 154 -18.80 -2.47 -10.17
C SER A 154 -19.19 -2.76 -8.71
N PRO A 155 -19.07 -1.80 -7.77
CA PRO A 155 -19.34 -2.01 -6.35
C PRO A 155 -20.73 -2.57 -6.05
N ALA A 156 -21.74 -2.16 -6.81
CA ALA A 156 -23.11 -2.65 -6.66
C ALA A 156 -23.22 -4.17 -6.91
N GLN A 157 -22.46 -4.73 -7.84
CA GLN A 157 -22.46 -6.18 -8.10
C GLN A 157 -21.71 -6.94 -6.99
N VAL A 158 -20.65 -6.36 -6.45
CA VAL A 158 -19.90 -6.92 -5.31
C VAL A 158 -20.79 -6.98 -4.06
N SER A 159 -21.66 -5.99 -3.85
CA SER A 159 -22.44 -5.82 -2.62
C SER A 159 -23.84 -6.45 -2.62
N SER A 160 -24.28 -7.12 -3.69
CA SER A 160 -25.70 -7.46 -3.88
C SER A 160 -26.19 -8.76 -3.22
N ARG A 161 -25.30 -9.68 -2.75
CA ARG A 161 -25.67 -11.05 -2.38
C ARG A 161 -24.90 -11.58 -1.18
N PRO A 162 -25.47 -12.47 -0.33
CA PRO A 162 -24.70 -13.23 0.66
C PRO A 162 -23.82 -14.26 -0.06
N ILE A 163 -22.53 -14.28 0.29
CA ILE A 163 -21.48 -15.09 -0.33
C ILE A 163 -20.71 -15.83 0.76
N ARG A 164 -20.36 -17.08 0.53
CA ARG A 164 -19.51 -17.86 1.43
C ARG A 164 -18.05 -17.85 1.01
N TYR A 165 -17.78 -18.02 -0.29
CA TYR A 165 -16.42 -18.09 -0.85
C TYR A 165 -16.11 -16.86 -1.67
N VAL A 166 -14.98 -16.20 -1.37
CA VAL A 166 -14.55 -14.99 -2.08
C VAL A 166 -13.13 -15.17 -2.59
N LEU A 167 -12.95 -15.02 -3.91
CA LEU A 167 -11.63 -14.94 -4.54
C LEU A 167 -11.42 -13.52 -5.08
N LEU A 168 -10.40 -12.84 -4.58
CA LEU A 168 -10.00 -11.48 -4.99
C LEU A 168 -8.65 -11.57 -5.72
N ASP A 169 -8.65 -11.40 -7.03
CA ASP A 169 -7.45 -11.51 -7.86
C ASP A 169 -6.96 -10.14 -8.30
N GLU A 170 -5.65 -9.90 -8.17
CA GLU A 170 -4.95 -8.66 -8.53
C GLU A 170 -5.52 -7.42 -7.80
N VAL A 171 -5.68 -7.50 -6.47
CA VAL A 171 -6.35 -6.48 -5.65
C VAL A 171 -5.70 -5.10 -5.69
N ASP A 172 -4.38 -5.03 -5.88
CA ASP A 172 -3.66 -3.75 -5.99
C ASP A 172 -3.95 -3.01 -7.30
N LYS A 173 -4.60 -3.69 -8.26
CA LYS A 173 -5.04 -3.10 -9.53
C LYS A 173 -6.52 -2.70 -9.52
N TYR A 174 -7.21 -2.81 -8.39
CA TYR A 174 -8.60 -2.36 -8.29
C TYR A 174 -8.69 -0.84 -8.40
N PRO A 175 -9.69 -0.30 -9.12
CA PRO A 175 -9.82 1.14 -9.31
C PRO A 175 -10.08 1.86 -7.98
N ALA A 176 -9.22 2.80 -7.61
CA ALA A 176 -9.41 3.63 -6.43
C ALA A 176 -10.61 4.59 -6.54
N GLU A 177 -11.00 4.94 -7.77
CA GLU A 177 -12.06 5.94 -8.06
C GLU A 177 -13.47 5.37 -8.02
N ALA A 178 -13.64 4.04 -8.04
CA ALA A 178 -14.95 3.39 -8.06
C ALA A 178 -15.78 3.63 -6.77
N LEU A 179 -15.18 4.22 -5.75
CA LEU A 179 -15.66 4.21 -4.37
C LEU A 179 -15.91 5.62 -3.78
N ARG A 180 -16.44 6.55 -4.57
CA ARG A 180 -16.82 7.87 -4.03
C ARG A 180 -17.84 7.73 -2.89
N GLY A 181 -17.33 7.65 -1.64
CA GLY A 181 -18.13 7.59 -0.43
C GLY A 181 -18.49 6.19 0.09
N GLU A 182 -18.04 5.10 -0.56
CA GLU A 182 -18.23 3.72 -0.10
C GLU A 182 -16.91 3.11 0.42
N ALA A 183 -17.00 1.97 1.12
CA ALA A 183 -15.83 1.20 1.54
C ALA A 183 -15.11 0.59 0.32
N ASP A 184 -13.82 0.27 0.44
CA ASP A 184 -13.05 -0.37 -0.63
C ASP A 184 -13.67 -1.72 -1.06
N VAL A 185 -13.40 -2.13 -2.31
CA VAL A 185 -13.98 -3.35 -2.93
C VAL A 185 -13.73 -4.60 -2.09
N VAL A 186 -12.55 -4.71 -1.48
CA VAL A 186 -12.18 -5.83 -0.61
C VAL A 186 -13.09 -5.86 0.62
N SER A 187 -13.25 -4.72 1.28
CA SER A 187 -14.13 -4.57 2.44
C SER A 187 -15.59 -4.89 2.08
N LEU A 188 -16.08 -4.41 0.93
CA LEU A 188 -17.42 -4.71 0.45
C LEU A 188 -17.62 -6.21 0.21
N ALA A 189 -16.69 -6.89 -0.45
CA ALA A 189 -16.76 -8.33 -0.73
C ALA A 189 -16.74 -9.16 0.58
N LEU A 190 -15.83 -8.84 1.50
CA LEU A 190 -15.72 -9.56 2.77
C LEU A 190 -16.94 -9.35 3.68
N GLN A 191 -17.61 -8.19 3.60
CA GLN A 191 -18.85 -7.96 4.32
C GLN A 191 -19.98 -8.90 3.88
N ARG A 192 -19.99 -9.38 2.64
CA ARG A 192 -21.02 -10.32 2.13
C ARG A 192 -20.93 -11.70 2.76
N GLN A 193 -19.81 -12.00 3.40
CA GLN A 193 -19.58 -13.27 4.07
C GLN A 193 -20.10 -13.34 5.52
N LYS A 194 -20.61 -12.24 6.10
CA LYS A 194 -21.01 -12.15 7.52
C LYS A 194 -22.06 -13.19 7.95
N THR A 195 -22.92 -13.62 7.03
CA THR A 195 -23.95 -14.61 7.31
C THR A 195 -23.42 -16.05 7.38
N TYR A 196 -22.19 -16.29 6.92
CA TYR A 196 -21.57 -17.61 6.91
C TYR A 196 -20.52 -17.69 8.03
N TRP A 197 -20.76 -18.56 9.01
CA TRP A 197 -19.80 -18.82 10.10
C TRP A 197 -18.52 -19.50 9.60
N ASN A 198 -18.66 -20.33 8.54
CA ASN A 198 -17.61 -21.08 7.86
C ASN A 198 -17.17 -20.41 6.54
N ARG A 199 -17.19 -19.08 6.52
CA ARG A 199 -16.74 -18.28 5.38
C ARG A 199 -15.25 -18.44 5.12
N GLN A 200 -14.85 -18.33 3.87
CA GLN A 200 -13.44 -18.34 3.49
C GLN A 200 -13.18 -17.40 2.31
N ALA A 201 -12.05 -16.71 2.32
CA ALA A 201 -11.62 -15.81 1.27
C ALA A 201 -10.16 -16.03 0.91
N VAL A 202 -9.84 -15.81 -0.36
CA VAL A 202 -8.48 -15.81 -0.91
C VAL A 202 -8.24 -14.47 -1.58
N MET A 203 -7.15 -13.81 -1.22
CA MET A 203 -6.71 -12.54 -1.78
C MET A 203 -5.33 -12.71 -2.39
N ILE A 204 -5.19 -12.36 -3.65
CA ILE A 204 -3.97 -12.59 -4.43
C ILE A 204 -3.62 -11.33 -5.19
N SER A 205 -2.38 -10.88 -5.10
CA SER A 205 -1.87 -9.80 -5.96
C SER A 205 -0.35 -9.76 -6.02
N THR A 206 0.16 -9.15 -7.05
CA THR A 206 1.49 -8.55 -7.06
C THR A 206 1.39 -7.23 -6.30
N PRO A 207 2.29 -6.95 -5.32
CA PRO A 207 2.26 -5.68 -4.59
C PRO A 207 2.66 -4.51 -5.49
N THR A 208 2.19 -3.33 -5.17
CA THR A 208 2.57 -2.08 -5.84
C THR A 208 3.37 -1.17 -4.92
N THR A 209 2.74 -0.65 -3.89
CA THR A 209 3.34 0.26 -2.90
C THR A 209 3.07 -0.24 -1.49
N PRO A 210 3.76 0.26 -0.45
CA PRO A 210 3.45 -0.10 0.94
C PRO A 210 2.02 0.26 1.38
N ALA A 211 1.35 1.17 0.68
CA ALA A 211 -0.06 1.50 0.89
C ALA A 211 -1.01 0.59 0.10
N GLY A 212 -0.50 -0.29 -0.77
CA GLY A 212 -1.27 -1.22 -1.59
C GLY A 212 -2.15 -2.14 -0.74
N LEU A 213 -3.28 -2.54 -1.31
CA LEU A 213 -4.27 -3.38 -0.60
C LEU A 213 -3.67 -4.71 -0.18
N ILE A 214 -2.93 -5.38 -1.08
CA ILE A 214 -2.33 -6.69 -0.78
C ILE A 214 -1.33 -6.60 0.37
N HIS A 215 -0.43 -5.60 0.33
CA HIS A 215 0.59 -5.44 1.36
C HIS A 215 -0.02 -5.10 2.73
N ARG A 216 -1.02 -4.22 2.79
CA ARG A 216 -1.75 -3.92 4.03
C ARG A 216 -2.40 -5.16 4.64
N HIS A 217 -3.01 -6.01 3.80
CA HIS A 217 -3.60 -7.27 4.28
C HIS A 217 -2.56 -8.32 4.62
N PHE A 218 -1.44 -8.39 3.90
CA PHE A 218 -0.30 -9.25 4.26
C PHE A 218 0.22 -8.92 5.66
N LEU A 219 0.37 -7.63 5.98
CA LEU A 219 0.82 -7.17 7.30
C LEU A 219 -0.18 -7.44 8.45
N ARG A 220 -1.44 -7.77 8.17
CA ARG A 220 -2.44 -8.17 9.19
C ARG A 220 -2.34 -9.63 9.58
N GLY A 221 -1.83 -10.48 8.70
CA GLY A 221 -1.66 -11.91 8.93
C GLY A 221 -0.37 -12.28 9.65
N ASP A 222 -0.07 -13.56 9.65
CA ASP A 222 1.10 -14.16 10.29
C ASP A 222 2.41 -14.04 9.47
N MET A 223 2.37 -13.38 8.31
CA MET A 223 3.50 -12.97 7.48
C MET A 223 4.47 -14.12 7.18
N ARG A 224 3.94 -15.24 6.65
CA ARG A 224 4.75 -16.43 6.35
C ARG A 224 5.75 -16.15 5.24
N GLU A 225 6.97 -16.61 5.47
CA GLU A 225 8.04 -16.63 4.49
C GLU A 225 8.50 -18.07 4.23
N TYR A 226 8.91 -18.33 2.98
CA TYR A 226 9.36 -19.68 2.59
C TYR A 226 10.83 -19.86 2.93
N GLU A 227 11.12 -20.80 3.83
CA GLU A 227 12.47 -21.14 4.24
C GLU A 227 12.93 -22.44 3.57
N VAL A 228 14.17 -22.44 3.12
CA VAL A 228 14.79 -23.57 2.44
C VAL A 228 16.09 -23.99 3.13
N PRO A 229 16.39 -25.30 3.23
CA PRO A 229 17.63 -25.75 3.84
C PRO A 229 18.82 -25.49 2.91
N CYS A 230 19.92 -24.99 3.46
CA CYS A 230 21.17 -24.87 2.72
C CYS A 230 21.73 -26.27 2.36
N PRO A 231 22.08 -26.54 1.10
CA PRO A 231 22.64 -27.84 0.69
C PRO A 231 24.03 -28.13 1.27
N ARG A 232 24.71 -27.10 1.84
CA ARG A 232 26.06 -27.21 2.43
C ARG A 232 26.05 -27.33 3.94
N CYS A 233 25.39 -26.39 4.64
CA CYS A 233 25.39 -26.37 6.10
C CYS A 233 24.08 -26.85 6.74
N GLY A 234 23.04 -27.14 5.95
CA GLY A 234 21.74 -27.63 6.42
C GLY A 234 20.85 -26.57 7.10
N LYS A 235 21.35 -25.36 7.37
CA LYS A 235 20.56 -24.33 8.02
C LYS A 235 19.45 -23.81 7.12
N TYR A 236 18.26 -23.65 7.68
CA TYR A 236 17.12 -23.07 6.99
C TYR A 236 17.30 -21.56 6.83
N GLN A 237 16.96 -21.03 5.67
CA GLN A 237 17.07 -19.63 5.33
C GLN A 237 16.03 -19.21 4.29
N ARG A 238 15.75 -17.91 4.23
CA ARG A 238 14.88 -17.30 3.23
C ARG A 238 15.70 -16.88 2.02
N LEU A 239 15.22 -17.24 0.83
CA LEU A 239 15.83 -16.77 -0.41
C LEU A 239 15.35 -15.33 -0.69
N ARG A 240 16.23 -14.36 -0.43
CA ARG A 240 15.99 -12.94 -0.69
C ARG A 240 16.91 -12.45 -1.80
N TRP A 241 16.57 -11.33 -2.41
CA TRP A 241 17.39 -10.72 -3.45
C TRP A 241 18.86 -10.53 -3.03
N LYS A 242 19.11 -10.12 -1.81
CA LYS A 242 20.47 -9.97 -1.25
C LYS A 242 21.29 -11.27 -1.21
N SER A 243 20.65 -12.43 -1.32
CA SER A 243 21.33 -13.73 -1.38
C SER A 243 21.80 -14.08 -2.79
N VAL A 244 21.39 -13.32 -3.81
CA VAL A 244 21.84 -13.48 -5.19
C VAL A 244 23.11 -12.66 -5.40
N LYS A 245 24.22 -13.34 -5.68
CA LYS A 245 25.53 -12.71 -5.88
C LYS A 245 26.11 -13.10 -7.22
N TRP A 246 26.88 -12.20 -7.82
CA TRP A 246 27.60 -12.44 -9.08
C TRP A 246 28.89 -11.63 -9.14
N PRO A 247 29.89 -12.06 -9.96
CA PRO A 247 31.11 -11.28 -10.20
C PRO A 247 30.80 -9.95 -10.91
N ASP A 248 31.60 -8.94 -10.66
CA ASP A 248 31.42 -7.61 -11.26
C ASP A 248 31.31 -7.69 -12.79
N GLY A 249 30.25 -7.04 -13.31
CA GLY A 249 29.96 -7.02 -14.74
C GLY A 249 29.43 -8.31 -15.35
N GLN A 250 29.25 -9.38 -14.57
CA GLN A 250 28.85 -10.71 -15.08
C GLN A 250 27.56 -11.25 -14.47
N PRO A 251 26.41 -10.56 -14.59
CA PRO A 251 25.15 -10.96 -13.97
C PRO A 251 24.63 -12.32 -14.45
N ALA A 252 25.04 -12.77 -15.63
CA ALA A 252 24.70 -14.09 -16.15
C ALA A 252 25.32 -15.26 -15.35
N LEU A 253 26.30 -14.97 -14.48
CA LEU A 253 26.92 -15.95 -13.57
C LEU A 253 26.33 -15.89 -12.16
N ALA A 254 25.20 -15.22 -11.98
CA ALA A 254 24.59 -15.07 -10.67
C ALA A 254 24.13 -16.42 -10.09
N ALA A 255 24.39 -16.60 -8.82
CA ALA A 255 23.97 -17.75 -8.04
C ALA A 255 23.41 -17.32 -6.68
N VAL A 256 22.60 -18.19 -6.08
CA VAL A 256 22.20 -18.04 -4.68
C VAL A 256 23.39 -18.38 -3.80
N HIS A 257 23.67 -17.54 -2.82
CA HIS A 257 24.63 -17.79 -1.75
C HIS A 257 23.92 -18.01 -0.41
N CYS A 258 24.43 -18.93 0.37
CA CYS A 258 23.93 -19.14 1.72
C CYS A 258 24.17 -17.91 2.59
N SER A 259 23.16 -17.49 3.36
CA SER A 259 23.29 -16.36 4.29
C SER A 259 24.23 -16.66 5.49
N GLU A 260 24.45 -17.93 5.80
CA GLU A 260 25.21 -18.39 6.96
C GLU A 260 26.65 -18.80 6.61
N CYS A 261 26.83 -19.66 5.59
CA CYS A 261 28.15 -20.17 5.22
C CYS A 261 28.71 -19.58 3.92
N ASP A 262 27.99 -18.66 3.28
CA ASP A 262 28.32 -17.98 2.03
C ASP A 262 28.62 -18.90 0.82
N ALA A 263 28.35 -20.19 0.94
CA ALA A 263 28.58 -21.14 -0.16
C ALA A 263 27.62 -20.86 -1.32
N PRO A 264 28.12 -20.80 -2.57
CA PRO A 264 27.28 -20.69 -3.75
C PRO A 264 26.54 -22.01 -4.02
N TRP A 265 25.30 -21.91 -4.52
CA TRP A 265 24.48 -23.06 -4.91
C TRP A 265 24.41 -23.20 -6.42
N THR A 266 24.52 -24.43 -6.88
CA THR A 266 24.13 -24.76 -8.25
C THR A 266 22.61 -24.65 -8.41
N GLU A 267 22.14 -24.54 -9.66
CA GLU A 267 20.69 -24.50 -9.94
C GLU A 267 19.99 -25.80 -9.51
N ALA A 268 20.63 -26.93 -9.62
CA ALA A 268 20.10 -28.21 -9.14
C ALA A 268 19.94 -28.23 -7.62
N GLU A 269 20.92 -27.70 -6.88
CA GLU A 269 20.88 -27.58 -5.42
C GLU A 269 19.78 -26.58 -4.97
N ARG A 270 19.67 -25.44 -5.65
CA ARG A 270 18.59 -24.48 -5.38
C ARG A 270 17.22 -25.12 -5.55
N ARG A 271 16.98 -25.80 -6.67
CA ARG A 271 15.72 -26.48 -6.93
C ARG A 271 15.42 -27.58 -5.90
N ALA A 272 16.43 -28.33 -5.49
CA ALA A 272 16.29 -29.35 -4.45
C ALA A 272 15.95 -28.72 -3.09
N ALA A 273 16.63 -27.64 -2.72
CA ALA A 273 16.36 -26.88 -1.49
C ALA A 273 14.93 -26.31 -1.47
N ILE A 274 14.45 -25.75 -2.59
CA ILE A 274 13.07 -25.25 -2.71
C ILE A 274 12.05 -26.39 -2.53
N ARG A 275 12.30 -27.59 -3.06
CA ARG A 275 11.42 -28.75 -2.85
C ARG A 275 11.38 -29.23 -1.40
N ALA A 276 12.47 -29.03 -0.66
CA ALA A 276 12.58 -29.38 0.76
C ALA A 276 12.21 -28.19 1.70
N GLY A 277 11.74 -27.09 1.15
CA GLY A 277 11.39 -25.89 1.89
C GLY A 277 10.08 -26.01 2.65
N ARG A 278 9.86 -25.04 3.52
CA ARG A 278 8.66 -24.93 4.36
C ARG A 278 8.26 -23.49 4.57
N TRP A 279 6.98 -23.24 4.80
CA TRP A 279 6.48 -21.94 5.25
C TRP A 279 6.66 -21.78 6.75
N THR A 280 7.18 -20.62 7.17
CA THR A 280 7.38 -20.28 8.58
C THR A 280 6.73 -18.93 8.85
N PRO A 281 5.78 -18.85 9.83
CA PRO A 281 5.25 -17.57 10.29
C PRO A 281 6.38 -16.71 10.85
N THR A 282 6.36 -15.41 10.53
CA THR A 282 7.33 -14.45 11.08
C THR A 282 6.72 -13.59 12.19
N ARG A 283 5.41 -13.66 12.33
CA ARG A 283 4.63 -12.98 13.37
C ARG A 283 3.89 -14.01 14.21
N THR A 284 4.30 -14.17 15.46
CA THR A 284 3.81 -15.22 16.37
C THR A 284 3.31 -14.68 17.71
N ASP A 285 3.34 -13.37 17.90
CA ASP A 285 3.21 -12.67 19.19
C ASP A 285 1.80 -12.17 19.53
N GLY A 286 0.77 -12.73 18.91
CA GLY A 286 -0.62 -12.31 19.14
C GLY A 286 -1.06 -11.06 18.39
N ASP A 287 -0.15 -10.40 17.69
CA ASP A 287 -0.45 -9.25 16.83
C ASP A 287 -1.00 -9.63 15.43
N ALA A 288 -0.92 -10.91 15.06
CA ALA A 288 -1.56 -11.42 13.85
C ALA A 288 -3.08 -11.51 14.07
N GLU A 289 -3.85 -11.05 13.09
CA GLU A 289 -5.31 -11.15 13.12
C GLU A 289 -5.74 -12.62 13.05
N ASP A 290 -6.57 -13.06 14.00
CA ASP A 290 -7.08 -14.43 14.07
C ASP A 290 -7.77 -14.85 12.76
N GLY A 291 -7.36 -16.01 12.24
CA GLY A 291 -7.91 -16.58 11.02
C GLY A 291 -7.37 -15.95 9.73
N VAL A 292 -6.30 -15.15 9.79
CA VAL A 292 -5.62 -14.60 8.61
C VAL A 292 -4.24 -15.23 8.45
N ALA A 293 -4.07 -16.03 7.38
CA ALA A 293 -2.78 -16.57 6.97
C ALA A 293 -2.24 -15.76 5.78
N SER A 294 -1.02 -15.24 5.87
CA SER A 294 -0.45 -14.40 4.82
C SER A 294 0.91 -14.91 4.35
N PHE A 295 1.14 -14.86 3.03
CA PHE A 295 2.27 -15.50 2.35
C PHE A 295 2.99 -14.50 1.46
N HIS A 296 4.34 -14.44 1.56
CA HIS A 296 5.20 -13.69 0.65
C HIS A 296 5.93 -14.64 -0.31
N LEU A 297 5.69 -14.47 -1.63
CA LEU A 297 6.14 -15.41 -2.66
C LEU A 297 6.93 -14.70 -3.76
N PRO A 298 8.25 -14.52 -3.64
CA PRO A 298 9.10 -13.93 -4.68
C PRO A 298 9.42 -14.91 -5.81
N SER A 299 9.74 -14.41 -7.01
CA SER A 299 10.06 -15.19 -8.21
C SER A 299 11.24 -16.15 -8.02
N ILE A 300 12.19 -15.82 -7.14
CA ILE A 300 13.36 -16.67 -6.87
C ILE A 300 12.98 -18.07 -6.36
N LEU A 301 11.76 -18.25 -5.83
CA LEU A 301 11.22 -19.54 -5.40
C LEU A 301 10.63 -20.37 -6.57
N ALA A 302 10.33 -19.75 -7.71
CA ALA A 302 9.83 -20.46 -8.87
C ALA A 302 10.96 -21.32 -9.49
N LEU A 303 10.67 -22.62 -9.73
CA LEU A 303 11.68 -23.55 -10.23
C LEU A 303 12.12 -23.27 -11.68
N TRP A 304 11.36 -22.47 -12.42
CA TRP A 304 11.64 -22.05 -13.80
C TRP A 304 12.29 -20.68 -13.92
N VAL A 305 12.47 -19.95 -12.82
CA VAL A 305 13.17 -18.67 -12.79
C VAL A 305 14.57 -18.89 -12.24
N SER A 306 15.61 -18.53 -12.98
CA SER A 306 16.99 -18.65 -12.51
C SER A 306 17.47 -17.37 -11.82
N PRO A 307 18.40 -17.47 -10.84
CA PRO A 307 19.06 -16.30 -10.26
C PRO A 307 19.78 -15.45 -11.33
N ALA A 308 20.32 -16.07 -12.37
CA ALA A 308 21.00 -15.40 -13.47
C ALA A 308 20.04 -14.52 -14.29
N ASP A 309 18.84 -15.03 -14.61
CA ASP A 309 17.84 -14.25 -15.35
C ASP A 309 17.41 -13.02 -14.55
N LEU A 310 17.19 -13.18 -13.25
CA LEU A 310 16.85 -12.05 -12.35
C LEU A 310 17.99 -11.04 -12.28
N ALA A 311 19.25 -11.48 -12.17
CA ALA A 311 20.39 -10.58 -12.10
C ALA A 311 20.63 -9.83 -13.43
N VAL A 312 20.45 -10.48 -14.57
CA VAL A 312 20.49 -9.85 -15.88
C VAL A 312 19.38 -8.81 -16.04
N LYS A 313 18.13 -9.14 -15.63
CA LYS A 313 17.02 -8.17 -15.62
C LYS A 313 17.37 -6.98 -14.73
N PHE A 314 17.79 -7.22 -13.50
CA PHE A 314 18.18 -6.15 -12.56
C PHE A 314 19.27 -5.23 -13.09
N ALA A 315 20.34 -5.80 -13.68
CA ALA A 315 21.44 -5.02 -14.24
C ALA A 315 21.00 -4.05 -15.33
N ARG A 316 19.95 -4.40 -16.08
CA ARG A 316 19.36 -3.55 -17.13
C ARG A 316 18.48 -2.42 -16.57
N VAL A 317 17.75 -2.71 -15.47
CA VAL A 317 16.70 -1.81 -14.97
C VAL A 317 17.12 -0.98 -13.75
N LYS A 318 18.23 -1.28 -13.11
CA LYS A 318 18.64 -0.66 -11.82
C LYS A 318 18.78 0.87 -11.85
N ASN A 319 18.99 1.46 -13.02
CA ASN A 319 19.15 2.90 -13.20
C ASN A 319 17.89 3.58 -13.77
N ASP A 320 16.83 2.82 -14.04
CA ASP A 320 15.54 3.34 -14.50
C ASP A 320 14.50 3.13 -13.37
N PRO A 321 14.04 4.17 -12.70
CA PRO A 321 13.12 4.05 -11.56
C PRO A 321 11.83 3.30 -11.89
N VAL A 322 11.26 3.48 -13.10
CA VAL A 322 10.01 2.83 -13.50
C VAL A 322 10.24 1.34 -13.76
N ALA A 323 11.30 1.00 -14.48
CA ALA A 323 11.66 -0.38 -14.76
C ALA A 323 12.15 -1.12 -13.48
N LEU A 324 12.83 -0.41 -12.57
CA LEU A 324 13.22 -0.94 -11.26
C LEU A 324 11.99 -1.21 -10.38
N GLN A 325 10.99 -0.33 -10.42
CA GLN A 325 9.72 -0.57 -9.74
C GLN A 325 9.06 -1.86 -10.23
N ASP A 326 8.99 -2.10 -11.55
CA ASP A 326 8.46 -3.36 -12.09
C ASP A 326 9.24 -4.56 -11.57
N PHE A 327 10.57 -4.49 -11.56
CA PHE A 327 11.41 -5.58 -11.03
C PHE A 327 11.12 -5.86 -9.55
N VAL A 328 11.07 -4.84 -8.71
CA VAL A 328 10.80 -5.00 -7.26
C VAL A 328 9.41 -5.57 -7.02
N ASN A 329 8.39 -5.03 -7.69
CA ASN A 329 7.01 -5.47 -7.52
C ASN A 329 6.77 -6.85 -8.14
N SER A 330 7.18 -7.04 -9.41
CA SER A 330 6.81 -8.22 -10.20
C SER A 330 7.73 -9.42 -9.99
N ASP A 331 9.01 -9.20 -9.63
CA ASP A 331 9.96 -10.32 -9.43
C ASP A 331 10.27 -10.56 -7.95
N LEU A 332 10.44 -9.51 -7.15
CA LEU A 332 10.72 -9.68 -5.73
C LEU A 332 9.46 -9.83 -4.87
N ALA A 333 8.29 -9.51 -5.42
CA ALA A 333 7.03 -9.44 -4.69
C ALA A 333 7.09 -8.45 -3.50
N GLU A 334 7.88 -7.41 -3.63
CA GLU A 334 8.05 -6.39 -2.59
C GLU A 334 7.38 -5.08 -3.02
N PRO A 335 6.75 -4.34 -2.09
CA PRO A 335 6.23 -3.00 -2.40
C PRO A 335 7.40 -2.06 -2.67
N TYR A 336 7.32 -1.33 -3.79
CA TYR A 336 8.35 -0.38 -4.19
C TYR A 336 8.15 1.00 -3.60
N VAL A 337 9.22 1.58 -3.10
CA VAL A 337 9.30 2.98 -2.66
C VAL A 337 10.43 3.64 -3.44
N PRO A 338 10.14 4.62 -4.32
CA PRO A 338 11.17 5.38 -5.00
C PRO A 338 12.16 6.01 -4.01
N ALA A 339 13.46 5.99 -4.35
CA ALA A 339 14.50 6.51 -3.45
C ALA A 339 14.37 8.03 -3.22
N ASP A 340 13.88 8.75 -4.21
CA ASP A 340 13.60 10.19 -4.21
C ASP A 340 12.24 10.56 -3.60
N ALA A 341 11.41 9.59 -3.28
CA ALA A 341 10.07 9.80 -2.73
C ALA A 341 10.04 9.97 -1.20
N ARG A 342 11.19 9.94 -0.53
CA ARG A 342 11.29 10.05 0.93
C ARG A 342 12.41 10.99 1.31
N ILE A 343 12.18 11.82 2.33
CA ILE A 343 13.27 12.57 2.98
C ILE A 343 14.22 11.57 3.66
N ALA A 344 15.50 11.59 3.27
CA ALA A 344 16.51 10.75 3.88
C ALA A 344 17.25 11.49 5.00
N ASN A 345 17.66 10.76 6.05
CA ASN A 345 18.43 11.35 7.17
C ASN A 345 19.74 12.02 6.72
N THR A 346 20.36 11.53 5.65
CA THR A 346 21.55 12.13 5.05
C THR A 346 21.27 13.49 4.44
N GLN A 347 20.08 13.69 3.87
CA GLN A 347 19.64 14.98 3.32
C GLN A 347 19.42 15.98 4.46
N LEU A 348 18.79 15.58 5.56
CA LEU A 348 18.59 16.43 6.74
C LEU A 348 19.93 16.87 7.34
N ARG A 349 20.90 15.95 7.49
CA ARG A 349 22.25 16.28 7.96
C ARG A 349 22.99 17.29 7.07
N ALA A 350 22.77 17.20 5.75
CA ALA A 350 23.36 18.16 4.81
C ALA A 350 22.71 19.56 4.89
N ARG A 351 21.64 19.72 5.66
CA ARG A 351 20.90 20.96 5.87
C ARG A 351 21.17 21.60 7.24
N GLU A 352 22.01 21.00 8.07
CA GLU A 352 22.42 21.62 9.35
C GLU A 352 23.28 22.86 9.10
N GLY A 353 22.82 23.99 9.60
CA GLY A 353 23.55 25.25 9.62
C GLY A 353 24.39 25.39 10.89
N ASP A 354 25.30 26.36 10.87
CA ASP A 354 26.15 26.68 12.02
C ASP A 354 25.50 27.73 12.93
N TYR A 355 24.34 27.38 13.51
CA TYR A 355 23.60 28.21 14.47
C TYR A 355 22.78 27.30 15.41
N GLU A 356 22.45 27.83 16.60
CA GLU A 356 21.73 27.10 17.65
C GLU A 356 20.22 27.25 17.53
N HIS A 357 19.47 26.30 18.07
CA HIS A 357 18.01 26.37 18.18
C HIS A 357 17.62 27.58 19.05
N GLY A 358 16.64 28.36 18.61
CA GLY A 358 16.22 29.61 19.22
C GLY A 358 17.00 30.84 18.77
N ALA A 359 18.09 30.67 18.00
CA ALA A 359 18.86 31.78 17.44
C ALA A 359 18.41 32.14 16.03
N LEU A 360 18.45 33.44 15.69
CA LEU A 360 18.24 33.90 14.33
C LEU A 360 19.44 33.50 13.45
N ARG A 361 19.17 32.92 12.29
CA ARG A 361 20.19 32.57 11.29
C ARG A 361 20.74 33.80 10.57
N TRP A 362 19.86 34.74 10.25
CA TRP A 362 20.18 36.01 9.63
C TRP A 362 19.80 37.18 10.54
N PRO A 363 20.57 38.27 10.52
CA PRO A 363 20.18 39.49 11.26
C PRO A 363 18.79 39.98 10.83
N ALA A 364 18.04 40.53 11.76
CA ALA A 364 16.77 41.15 11.45
C ALA A 364 16.94 42.33 10.48
N SER A 365 16.19 42.33 9.40
CA SER A 365 16.18 43.38 8.37
C SER A 365 14.88 43.29 7.56
N ASP A 366 14.58 44.31 6.76
CA ASP A 366 13.42 44.34 5.87
C ASP A 366 13.46 43.23 4.79
N ASP A 367 14.64 42.61 4.57
CA ASP A 367 14.84 41.50 3.63
C ASP A 367 14.61 40.11 4.28
N VAL A 368 14.25 40.06 5.56
CA VAL A 368 14.09 38.81 6.33
C VAL A 368 12.82 38.87 7.16
N ALA A 369 11.92 37.92 6.93
CA ALA A 369 10.68 37.79 7.67
C ALA A 369 10.59 36.43 8.39
N ILE A 370 9.79 36.34 9.46
CA ILE A 370 9.57 35.09 10.21
C ILE A 370 8.10 34.69 10.09
N TYR A 371 7.89 33.45 9.65
CA TYR A 371 6.57 32.84 9.55
C TYR A 371 6.55 31.49 10.26
N GLY A 372 5.35 31.10 10.72
CA GLY A 372 5.16 29.86 11.44
C GLY A 372 4.18 28.90 10.76
N GLY A 373 4.28 27.65 11.17
CA GLY A 373 3.29 26.62 10.90
C GLY A 373 2.95 25.86 12.18
N VAL A 374 1.67 25.54 12.34
CA VAL A 374 1.13 24.92 13.55
C VAL A 374 0.24 23.74 13.18
N ASP A 375 0.60 22.56 13.66
CA ASP A 375 -0.25 21.39 13.63
C ASP A 375 -0.98 21.23 14.97
N VAL A 376 -2.32 21.14 14.94
CA VAL A 376 -3.17 21.14 16.13
C VAL A 376 -3.49 19.73 16.56
N GLN A 377 -3.08 19.36 17.79
CA GLN A 377 -3.36 18.08 18.40
C GLN A 377 -4.47 18.16 19.46
N GLN A 378 -4.80 17.02 20.06
CA GLN A 378 -5.88 16.92 21.05
C GLN A 378 -5.66 17.83 22.26
N ASP A 379 -4.45 17.89 22.76
CA ASP A 379 -4.05 18.51 24.02
C ASP A 379 -2.91 19.52 23.88
N HIS A 380 -2.30 19.65 22.69
CA HIS A 380 -1.19 20.55 22.44
C HIS A 380 -1.14 21.04 20.99
N LEU A 381 -0.27 22.02 20.73
CA LEU A 381 0.06 22.56 19.43
C LEU A 381 1.52 22.19 19.11
N VAL A 382 1.78 21.64 17.93
CA VAL A 382 3.15 21.43 17.41
C VAL A 382 3.49 22.59 16.50
N VAL A 383 4.51 23.36 16.86
CA VAL A 383 4.82 24.66 16.25
C VAL A 383 6.23 24.66 15.67
N VAL A 384 6.34 25.28 14.49
CA VAL A 384 7.61 25.57 13.82
C VAL A 384 7.63 27.04 13.41
N LEU A 385 8.71 27.77 13.73
CA LEU A 385 8.98 29.12 13.25
C LEU A 385 10.23 29.10 12.37
N ARG A 386 10.13 29.72 11.20
CA ARG A 386 11.21 29.82 10.23
C ARG A 386 11.46 31.25 9.80
N GLN A 387 12.73 31.65 9.73
CA GLN A 387 13.14 32.84 8.97
C GLN A 387 13.08 32.54 7.47
N PHE A 388 12.64 33.50 6.71
CA PHE A 388 12.65 33.49 5.26
C PHE A 388 13.34 34.73 4.73
N ARG A 389 14.22 34.55 3.78
CA ARG A 389 14.85 35.66 3.05
C ARG A 389 13.99 36.01 1.84
N VAL A 390 13.59 37.29 1.73
CA VAL A 390 12.62 37.74 0.71
C VAL A 390 13.17 37.56 -0.71
N ALA A 391 14.48 37.81 -0.89
CA ALA A 391 15.11 37.85 -2.22
C ALA A 391 15.12 36.49 -2.96
N ASP A 392 15.21 35.36 -2.25
CA ASP A 392 15.39 34.02 -2.84
C ASP A 392 14.57 32.93 -2.16
N ALA A 393 13.70 33.30 -1.22
CA ALA A 393 12.89 32.41 -0.41
C ALA A 393 13.70 31.32 0.34
N ALA A 394 15.01 31.51 0.56
CA ALA A 394 15.79 30.69 1.45
C ALA A 394 15.22 30.72 2.87
N SER A 395 15.24 29.60 3.57
CA SER A 395 14.64 29.52 4.91
C SER A 395 15.51 28.80 5.92
N ALA A 396 15.42 29.24 7.18
CA ALA A 396 16.12 28.66 8.31
C ALA A 396 15.16 28.48 9.50
N LEU A 397 15.14 27.28 10.11
CA LEU A 397 14.33 27.01 11.29
C LEU A 397 14.91 27.77 12.48
N VAL A 398 14.11 28.62 13.08
CA VAL A 398 14.50 29.42 14.27
C VAL A 398 14.09 28.70 15.54
N TRP A 399 12.84 28.30 15.62
CA TRP A 399 12.28 27.71 16.82
C TRP A 399 11.28 26.61 16.48
N ARG A 400 11.23 25.59 17.31
CA ARG A 400 10.20 24.56 17.30
C ARG A 400 9.84 24.15 18.72
N GLY A 401 8.62 23.70 18.93
CA GLY A 401 8.20 23.25 20.25
C GLY A 401 6.75 22.83 20.31
N HIS A 402 6.34 22.44 21.51
CA HIS A 402 4.96 22.12 21.84
C HIS A 402 4.41 23.20 22.76
N LEU A 403 3.19 23.67 22.49
CA LEU A 403 2.50 24.67 23.28
C LEU A 403 1.13 24.13 23.72
N SER A 404 0.64 24.54 24.87
CA SER A 404 -0.62 24.06 25.43
C SER A 404 -1.84 24.89 24.96
N ALA A 405 -1.62 26.13 24.57
CA ALA A 405 -2.68 27.07 24.25
C ALA A 405 -2.31 28.10 23.17
N PHE A 406 -3.31 28.66 22.48
CA PHE A 406 -3.11 29.71 21.48
C PHE A 406 -2.58 31.03 22.07
N ALA A 407 -2.80 31.27 23.36
CA ALA A 407 -2.20 32.45 24.04
C ALA A 407 -0.67 32.32 24.17
N GLU A 408 -0.14 31.09 24.37
CA GLU A 408 1.30 30.84 24.37
C GLU A 408 1.86 31.00 22.95
N LEU A 409 1.12 30.58 21.93
CA LEU A 409 1.50 30.77 20.53
C LEU A 409 1.67 32.25 20.19
N ASP A 410 0.72 33.10 20.58
CA ASP A 410 0.82 34.56 20.39
C ASP A 410 2.04 35.16 21.10
N GLY A 411 2.34 34.66 22.30
CA GLY A 411 3.57 35.02 23.03
C GLY A 411 4.86 34.65 22.27
N VAL A 412 4.94 33.43 21.75
CA VAL A 412 6.10 32.96 20.98
C VAL A 412 6.23 33.71 19.64
N LEU A 413 5.12 33.96 18.92
CA LEU A 413 5.15 34.78 17.72
C LEU A 413 5.70 36.20 18.00
N SER A 414 5.25 36.79 19.09
CA SER A 414 5.70 38.15 19.51
C SER A 414 7.20 38.13 19.93
N GLU A 415 7.65 37.11 20.67
CA GLU A 415 9.04 36.98 21.12
C GLU A 415 10.03 36.93 19.95
N TYR A 416 9.68 36.19 18.90
CA TYR A 416 10.54 36.05 17.72
C TYR A 416 10.27 37.10 16.64
N GLY A 417 9.28 37.97 16.82
CA GLY A 417 8.86 38.95 15.82
C GLY A 417 8.30 38.26 14.55
N ALA A 418 7.62 37.12 14.72
CA ALA A 418 6.98 36.44 13.60
C ALA A 418 5.74 37.21 13.15
N GLU A 419 5.60 37.41 11.84
CA GLU A 419 4.50 38.19 11.26
C GLU A 419 3.17 37.41 11.33
N ALA A 420 3.21 36.12 11.05
CA ALA A 420 2.05 35.25 11.13
C ALA A 420 2.42 33.75 11.11
N CYS A 421 1.41 32.91 11.38
CA CYS A 421 1.49 31.47 11.24
C CYS A 421 0.24 30.86 10.61
N CYS A 422 0.40 29.87 9.74
CA CYS A 422 -0.69 29.01 9.27
C CYS A 422 -0.98 27.93 10.32
N VAL A 423 -2.24 27.75 10.70
CA VAL A 423 -2.68 26.82 11.74
C VAL A 423 -3.68 25.82 11.17
N ASP A 424 -3.43 24.51 11.31
CA ASP A 424 -4.34 23.47 10.82
C ASP A 424 -5.69 23.55 11.55
N ALA A 425 -6.77 23.80 10.80
CA ALA A 425 -8.13 23.94 11.29
C ALA A 425 -9.00 22.70 11.03
N ARG A 426 -8.41 21.53 10.68
CA ARG A 426 -9.18 20.28 10.52
C ARG A 426 -9.55 19.67 11.87
N TYR A 427 -8.73 19.88 12.88
CA TYR A 427 -8.97 19.46 14.25
C TYR A 427 -9.15 20.68 15.15
N ARG A 428 -10.08 20.65 16.12
CA ARG A 428 -10.41 21.78 17.01
C ARG A 428 -10.74 23.08 16.23
N ALA A 429 -11.45 22.97 15.11
CA ALA A 429 -11.71 24.08 14.18
C ALA A 429 -12.29 25.33 14.85
N ASP A 430 -13.25 25.14 15.76
CA ASP A 430 -13.88 26.27 16.48
C ASP A 430 -12.88 27.09 17.30
N GLU A 431 -11.93 26.39 17.97
CA GLU A 431 -10.89 27.04 18.76
C GLU A 431 -9.88 27.79 17.88
N VAL A 432 -9.51 27.17 16.72
CA VAL A 432 -8.63 27.84 15.74
C VAL A 432 -9.28 29.11 15.18
N TYR A 433 -10.57 29.06 14.85
CA TYR A 433 -11.29 30.24 14.33
C TYR A 433 -11.46 31.32 15.36
N GLU A 434 -11.78 30.99 16.62
CA GLU A 434 -11.84 31.97 17.71
C GLU A 434 -10.46 32.58 18.01
N ALA A 435 -9.37 31.74 17.92
CA ALA A 435 -8.01 32.24 18.07
C ALA A 435 -7.63 33.21 16.93
N ALA A 436 -8.02 32.91 15.67
CA ALA A 436 -7.78 33.80 14.54
C ALA A 436 -8.51 35.14 14.64
N LEU A 437 -9.69 35.19 15.23
CA LEU A 437 -10.40 36.45 15.51
C LEU A 437 -9.73 37.27 16.60
N ARG A 438 -9.03 36.60 17.53
CA ARG A 438 -8.39 37.24 18.67
C ARG A 438 -6.96 37.68 18.39
N TYR A 439 -6.24 36.90 17.59
CA TYR A 439 -4.81 37.06 17.30
C TYR A 439 -4.58 37.19 15.78
N PRO A 440 -4.34 38.42 15.27
CA PRO A 440 -4.26 38.68 13.81
C PRO A 440 -3.17 37.87 13.07
N GLY A 441 -2.11 37.42 13.76
CA GLY A 441 -1.06 36.58 13.21
C GLY A 441 -1.44 35.10 13.03
N ILE A 442 -2.67 34.69 13.40
CA ILE A 442 -3.14 33.30 13.24
C ILE A 442 -3.99 33.19 11.98
N TRP A 443 -3.53 32.39 11.00
CA TRP A 443 -4.20 32.15 9.73
C TRP A 443 -4.74 30.72 9.66
N PRO A 444 -6.04 30.49 9.86
CA PRO A 444 -6.64 29.16 9.77
C PRO A 444 -6.41 28.52 8.41
N THR A 445 -6.02 27.27 8.39
CA THR A 445 -5.67 26.55 7.17
C THR A 445 -6.33 25.18 7.13
N ILE A 446 -6.84 24.76 5.97
CA ILE A 446 -7.37 23.41 5.73
C ILE A 446 -6.55 22.77 4.62
N GLY A 447 -5.79 21.73 4.95
CA GLY A 447 -5.07 20.94 3.98
C GLY A 447 -5.99 19.94 3.25
N VAL A 448 -5.94 19.89 1.91
CA VAL A 448 -6.64 18.92 1.08
C VAL A 448 -5.65 18.16 0.20
N ALA A 449 -5.82 16.83 0.09
CA ALA A 449 -4.94 16.00 -0.71
C ALA A 449 -5.31 16.00 -2.21
N GLY A 450 -6.57 16.21 -2.55
CA GLY A 450 -7.10 16.20 -3.91
C GLY A 450 -7.54 17.60 -4.36
N PHE A 451 -6.58 18.48 -4.67
CA PHE A 451 -6.88 19.84 -5.14
C PHE A 451 -7.16 19.81 -6.63
N ARG A 452 -8.31 20.38 -7.04
CA ARG A 452 -8.73 20.40 -8.47
C ARG A 452 -8.16 21.58 -9.26
N VAL A 453 -7.46 22.49 -8.58
CA VAL A 453 -6.90 23.71 -9.17
C VAL A 453 -5.37 23.63 -9.11
N PRO A 454 -4.61 24.07 -10.11
CA PRO A 454 -3.14 24.09 -10.08
C PRO A 454 -2.55 25.03 -9.03
N ALA A 455 -3.36 25.79 -8.32
CA ALA A 455 -2.93 26.70 -7.25
C ALA A 455 -2.43 25.93 -5.99
N VAL A 456 -1.45 26.51 -5.31
CA VAL A 456 -0.95 26.00 -4.02
C VAL A 456 -1.99 26.17 -2.91
N PHE A 457 -2.79 27.22 -2.97
CA PHE A 457 -3.89 27.50 -2.05
C PHE A 457 -4.97 28.38 -2.71
N GLU A 458 -6.15 28.40 -2.09
CA GLU A 458 -7.20 29.41 -2.30
C GLU A 458 -7.70 29.95 -0.97
N GLN A 459 -8.25 31.15 -0.96
CA GLN A 459 -8.80 31.79 0.23
C GLN A 459 -10.33 31.69 0.22
N GLN A 460 -10.89 31.21 1.32
CA GLN A 460 -12.34 31.06 1.50
C GLN A 460 -12.81 31.81 2.77
N SER A 461 -13.96 32.46 2.67
CA SER A 461 -14.64 33.05 3.84
C SER A 461 -15.56 32.01 4.48
N ARG A 462 -15.45 31.81 5.79
CA ARG A 462 -16.33 30.91 6.55
C ARG A 462 -17.08 31.63 7.62
N ASN A 463 -18.40 31.40 7.71
CA ASN A 463 -19.23 31.86 8.81
C ASN A 463 -19.08 30.89 9.99
N ILE A 464 -18.53 31.37 11.11
CA ILE A 464 -18.27 30.55 12.31
C ILE A 464 -19.49 30.41 13.23
N ASP A 465 -20.54 31.20 13.00
CA ASP A 465 -21.77 31.19 13.77
C ASP A 465 -22.90 30.41 13.07
N GLU A 466 -22.61 29.69 11.98
CA GLU A 466 -23.58 28.92 11.21
C GLU A 466 -24.25 27.85 12.09
N GLY A 467 -25.59 27.91 12.18
CA GLY A 467 -26.38 27.00 13.01
C GLY A 467 -26.61 27.43 14.46
N ARG A 468 -25.99 28.52 14.94
CA ARG A 468 -26.28 29.10 16.27
C ARG A 468 -27.43 30.10 16.19
N ARG A 469 -28.57 29.83 16.87
CA ARG A 469 -29.71 30.74 16.91
C ARG A 469 -29.31 32.07 17.58
N GLY A 470 -29.47 33.19 16.85
CA GLY A 470 -29.22 34.54 17.37
C GLY A 470 -27.78 35.05 17.27
N ALA A 471 -26.91 34.33 16.54
CA ALA A 471 -25.53 34.74 16.35
C ALA A 471 -25.35 35.81 15.26
N SER A 472 -24.33 36.65 15.41
CA SER A 472 -24.09 37.87 14.59
C SER A 472 -23.47 37.58 13.21
N GLY A 473 -23.26 36.32 12.81
CA GLY A 473 -22.68 35.95 11.51
C GLY A 473 -21.20 36.34 11.36
N ARG A 474 -20.37 36.13 12.40
CA ARG A 474 -18.93 36.40 12.33
C ARG A 474 -18.26 35.52 11.27
N THR A 475 -17.40 36.11 10.46
CA THR A 475 -16.67 35.41 9.41
C THR A 475 -15.19 35.41 9.67
N VAL A 476 -14.51 34.31 9.28
CA VAL A 476 -13.06 34.17 9.30
C VAL A 476 -12.57 33.78 7.90
N GLN A 477 -11.42 34.30 7.52
CA GLN A 477 -10.75 33.89 6.30
C GLN A 477 -9.98 32.61 6.55
N VAL A 478 -10.14 31.61 5.68
CA VAL A 478 -9.49 30.30 5.79
C VAL A 478 -8.70 30.03 4.52
N LEU A 479 -7.46 29.60 4.65
CA LEU A 479 -6.64 29.15 3.53
C LEU A 479 -6.93 27.67 3.27
N VAL A 480 -7.43 27.33 2.08
CA VAL A 480 -7.55 25.94 1.64
C VAL A 480 -6.33 25.62 0.80
N ALA A 481 -5.50 24.69 1.27
CA ALA A 481 -4.17 24.47 0.72
C ALA A 481 -4.00 23.07 0.13
N ASN A 482 -3.25 22.97 -0.97
CA ASN A 482 -2.84 21.70 -1.58
C ASN A 482 -1.71 21.05 -0.76
N SER A 483 -2.07 20.10 0.12
CA SER A 483 -1.11 19.42 1.00
C SER A 483 -0.02 18.69 0.22
N ASN A 484 -0.34 18.07 -0.93
CA ASN A 484 0.65 17.37 -1.75
C ASN A 484 1.67 18.34 -2.36
N ALA A 485 1.22 19.47 -2.90
CA ALA A 485 2.11 20.48 -3.46
C ALA A 485 3.06 21.07 -2.41
N LEU A 486 2.54 21.36 -1.21
CA LEU A 486 3.36 21.87 -0.10
C LEU A 486 4.41 20.85 0.37
N LEU A 487 4.05 19.58 0.45
CA LEU A 487 4.99 18.51 0.80
C LEU A 487 6.04 18.29 -0.31
N ASP A 488 5.66 18.43 -1.58
CA ASP A 488 6.62 18.40 -2.71
C ASP A 488 7.62 19.55 -2.59
N MET A 489 7.15 20.75 -2.27
CA MET A 489 8.02 21.92 -2.04
C MET A 489 8.95 21.72 -0.84
N LEU A 490 8.45 21.17 0.27
CA LEU A 490 9.28 20.84 1.45
C LEU A 490 10.35 19.80 1.08
N HIS A 491 9.94 18.73 0.41
CA HIS A 491 10.84 17.65 0.00
C HIS A 491 11.95 18.17 -0.94
N ALA A 492 11.60 18.97 -1.95
CA ALA A 492 12.57 19.55 -2.89
C ALA A 492 13.62 20.42 -2.17
N ARG A 493 13.20 21.21 -1.17
CA ARG A 493 14.09 22.04 -0.34
C ARG A 493 15.02 21.19 0.53
N VAL A 494 14.49 20.18 1.23
CA VAL A 494 15.27 19.26 2.05
C VAL A 494 16.24 18.44 1.21
N ALA A 495 15.81 17.96 0.05
CA ALA A 495 16.65 17.24 -0.89
C ALA A 495 17.76 18.13 -1.52
N GLY A 496 17.53 19.44 -1.56
CA GLY A 496 18.41 20.38 -2.28
C GLY A 496 18.34 20.21 -3.79
N ALA A 497 17.11 20.00 -4.28
CA ALA A 497 16.86 19.87 -5.71
C ALA A 497 17.28 21.16 -6.46
N ASP A 498 17.71 21.02 -7.72
CA ASP A 498 18.12 22.14 -8.55
C ASP A 498 16.99 23.18 -8.65
N GLY A 499 17.31 24.43 -8.35
CA GLY A 499 16.36 25.54 -8.34
C GLY A 499 15.50 25.65 -7.07
N ALA A 500 15.55 24.69 -6.15
CA ALA A 500 14.86 24.82 -4.88
C ALA A 500 15.57 25.79 -3.94
N PRO A 501 14.84 26.71 -3.23
CA PRO A 501 15.45 27.59 -2.23
C PRO A 501 16.15 26.82 -1.11
N SER A 502 17.21 27.40 -0.56
CA SER A 502 17.92 26.81 0.60
C SER A 502 16.97 26.60 1.78
N TRP A 503 17.14 25.48 2.47
CA TRP A 503 16.39 25.13 3.66
C TRP A 503 17.39 24.64 4.73
N GLU A 504 17.47 25.35 5.84
CA GLU A 504 18.42 25.06 6.90
C GLU A 504 17.73 24.73 8.22
N ILE A 505 18.39 23.91 9.03
CA ILE A 505 18.00 23.57 10.41
C ILE A 505 19.17 23.84 11.36
N PRO A 506 18.92 24.11 12.65
CA PRO A 506 19.96 24.33 13.66
C PRO A 506 20.90 23.12 13.82
N ARG A 507 22.10 23.38 14.31
CA ARG A 507 23.10 22.34 14.64
C ARG A 507 22.49 21.28 15.55
N GLY A 508 22.75 20.00 15.26
CA GLY A 508 22.33 18.84 16.03
C GLY A 508 20.89 18.39 15.80
N LEU A 509 20.04 19.17 15.11
CA LEU A 509 18.63 18.82 14.92
C LEU A 509 18.43 17.61 13.98
N ALA A 510 19.33 17.37 13.04
CA ALA A 510 19.33 16.17 12.21
C ALA A 510 19.65 14.86 12.98
N SER A 511 20.01 14.97 14.26
CA SER A 511 20.22 13.84 15.17
C SER A 511 19.10 13.69 16.21
N ASP A 512 18.10 14.57 16.21
CA ASP A 512 16.92 14.47 17.07
C ASP A 512 15.95 13.42 16.50
N PRO A 513 15.76 12.28 17.20
CA PRO A 513 14.96 11.18 16.66
C PRO A 513 13.47 11.52 16.50
N ASP A 514 12.94 12.44 17.31
CA ASP A 514 11.55 12.86 17.22
C ASP A 514 11.32 13.72 15.97
N TYR A 515 12.11 14.79 15.78
CA TYR A 515 12.00 15.65 14.61
C TYR A 515 12.28 14.89 13.30
N VAL A 516 13.39 14.14 13.26
CA VAL A 516 13.78 13.34 12.08
C VAL A 516 12.75 12.26 11.78
N GLY A 517 12.28 11.55 12.81
CA GLY A 517 11.27 10.49 12.66
C GLY A 517 9.99 11.01 12.03
N GLN A 518 9.52 12.18 12.45
CA GLN A 518 8.29 12.79 11.94
C GLN A 518 8.45 13.36 10.53
N LEU A 519 9.58 13.99 10.18
CA LEU A 519 9.86 14.46 8.83
C LEU A 519 10.04 13.33 7.81
N THR A 520 10.52 12.17 8.24
CA THR A 520 10.76 11.01 7.38
C THR A 520 9.61 9.99 7.39
N ALA A 521 8.52 10.26 8.12
CA ALA A 521 7.38 9.37 8.27
C ALA A 521 6.61 9.16 6.96
N MET A 522 6.54 10.19 6.13
CA MET A 522 5.82 10.19 4.86
C MET A 522 6.72 9.90 3.66
N TYR A 523 6.11 9.36 2.61
CA TYR A 523 6.73 9.23 1.29
C TYR A 523 5.70 9.44 0.19
N ARG A 524 6.19 9.79 -1.01
CA ARG A 524 5.32 10.01 -2.17
C ARG A 524 5.00 8.70 -2.87
N ALA A 525 3.71 8.41 -3.09
CA ALA A 525 3.25 7.24 -3.82
C ALA A 525 2.00 7.56 -4.63
N ASN A 526 1.95 7.13 -5.88
CA ASN A 526 0.79 7.31 -6.77
C ASN A 526 0.30 8.77 -6.86
N GLY A 527 1.23 9.72 -6.92
CA GLY A 527 0.91 11.15 -7.01
C GLY A 527 0.46 11.82 -5.71
N ALA A 528 0.48 11.10 -4.58
CA ALA A 528 0.12 11.63 -3.27
C ALA A 528 1.16 11.28 -2.20
N TRP A 529 1.24 12.10 -1.15
CA TRP A 529 2.01 11.79 0.04
C TRP A 529 1.20 10.90 0.98
N VAL A 530 1.82 9.81 1.44
CA VAL A 530 1.18 8.77 2.26
C VAL A 530 2.00 8.46 3.50
N ASN A 531 1.30 8.17 4.60
CA ASN A 531 1.86 7.70 5.87
C ASN A 531 1.23 6.34 6.24
N PRO A 532 1.65 5.23 5.61
CA PRO A 532 0.98 3.93 5.77
C PRO A 532 1.17 3.32 7.17
N ARG A 533 2.24 3.73 7.88
CA ARG A 533 2.52 3.27 9.25
C ARG A 533 1.78 4.08 10.30
N LYS A 534 1.07 5.16 9.89
CA LYS A 534 0.43 6.13 10.79
C LYS A 534 1.37 6.63 11.89
N LEU A 535 2.64 6.85 11.52
CA LEU A 535 3.63 7.42 12.43
C LEU A 535 3.28 8.90 12.66
N PRO A 536 3.69 9.48 13.80
CA PRO A 536 3.58 10.92 14.00
C PRO A 536 4.26 11.68 12.84
N GLU A 537 3.59 12.69 12.30
CA GLU A 537 4.07 13.53 11.18
C GLU A 537 3.87 15.03 11.44
N HIS A 538 3.60 15.38 12.70
CA HIS A 538 3.20 16.73 13.12
C HIS A 538 4.23 17.81 12.75
N TYR A 539 5.55 17.50 12.87
CA TYR A 539 6.58 18.44 12.43
C TYR A 539 6.62 18.60 10.91
N ALA A 540 6.35 17.55 10.13
CA ALA A 540 6.24 17.70 8.68
C ALA A 540 5.03 18.56 8.29
N ASP A 541 3.92 18.41 9.01
CA ASP A 541 2.74 19.23 8.82
C ASP A 541 2.98 20.69 9.24
N ALA A 542 3.63 20.94 10.37
CA ALA A 542 4.01 22.29 10.79
C ALA A 542 5.01 22.95 9.82
N GLU A 543 6.01 22.23 9.32
CA GLU A 543 6.98 22.71 8.33
C GLU A 543 6.33 23.14 7.01
N LYS A 544 5.41 22.31 6.46
CA LYS A 544 4.68 22.69 5.24
C LYS A 544 3.78 23.90 5.42
N LEU A 545 3.20 24.07 6.63
CA LEU A 545 2.37 25.22 6.96
C LEU A 545 3.19 26.51 7.13
N ALA A 546 4.42 26.43 7.65
CA ALA A 546 5.34 27.56 7.67
C ALA A 546 5.72 28.01 6.24
N LEU A 547 5.94 27.05 5.32
CA LEU A 547 6.16 27.37 3.91
C LEU A 547 4.92 28.05 3.28
N LEU A 548 3.73 27.59 3.60
CA LEU A 548 2.49 28.20 3.12
C LEU A 548 2.34 29.64 3.62
N ALA A 549 2.64 29.89 4.89
CA ALA A 549 2.55 31.23 5.47
C ALA A 549 3.46 32.24 4.72
N ALA A 550 4.72 31.85 4.47
CA ALA A 550 5.63 32.66 3.68
C ALA A 550 5.16 32.84 2.23
N TRP A 551 4.65 31.77 1.62
CA TRP A 551 4.13 31.81 0.25
C TRP A 551 2.90 32.72 0.13
N TYR A 552 1.99 32.66 1.09
CA TYR A 552 0.81 33.55 1.14
C TYR A 552 1.22 35.02 1.33
N ALA A 553 2.25 35.29 2.13
CA ALA A 553 2.83 36.61 2.30
C ALA A 553 3.63 37.13 1.09
N GLY A 554 3.75 36.35 0.02
CA GLY A 554 4.41 36.75 -1.22
C GLY A 554 5.89 36.35 -1.36
N ILE A 555 6.46 35.64 -0.38
CA ILE A 555 7.85 35.17 -0.46
C ILE A 555 7.91 33.90 -1.31
N ARG A 556 8.34 34.06 -2.59
CA ARG A 556 8.33 32.99 -3.60
C ARG A 556 9.70 32.88 -4.29
N PRO A 557 10.12 31.68 -4.74
CA PRO A 557 11.32 31.54 -5.58
C PRO A 557 11.20 32.32 -6.90
N VAL A 558 12.28 32.93 -7.35
CA VAL A 558 12.32 33.81 -8.54
C VAL A 558 11.92 33.12 -9.86
N GLY A 559 11.72 31.82 -9.90
CA GLY A 559 11.29 31.08 -11.10
C GLY A 559 9.81 30.70 -11.16
N ASP A 560 9.09 30.72 -10.04
CA ASP A 560 7.70 30.22 -9.98
C ASP A 560 6.66 31.27 -10.42
N ALA A 561 6.98 32.56 -10.36
CA ALA A 561 6.10 33.63 -10.86
C ALA A 561 5.83 33.51 -12.37
N ALA A 562 6.80 33.00 -13.15
CA ALA A 562 6.67 32.82 -14.59
C ALA A 562 5.82 31.59 -14.97
N ARG A 563 5.80 30.54 -14.14
CA ARG A 563 4.97 29.34 -14.38
C ARG A 563 3.49 29.60 -14.11
N VAL A 564 3.16 30.31 -13.04
CA VAL A 564 1.77 30.64 -12.69
C VAL A 564 1.17 31.64 -13.70
N ALA A 565 1.97 32.56 -14.23
CA ALA A 565 1.52 33.48 -15.29
C ALA A 565 1.28 32.75 -16.63
N ALA A 566 2.11 31.79 -17.00
CA ALA A 566 1.94 31.00 -18.23
C ALA A 566 0.70 30.09 -18.18
N ASP A 567 0.39 29.53 -17.00
CA ASP A 567 -0.81 28.70 -16.81
C ASP A 567 -2.11 29.55 -16.73
N SER A 568 -2.04 30.84 -16.40
CA SER A 568 -3.19 31.75 -16.37
C SER A 568 -3.50 32.40 -17.73
N GLU A 569 -2.57 32.43 -18.68
CA GLU A 569 -2.78 32.97 -20.04
C GLU A 569 -3.25 31.90 -21.05
N GLY A 570 -3.23 30.59 -20.67
CA GLY A 570 -3.61 29.48 -21.55
C GLY A 570 -5.11 29.20 -21.66
N ASP A 571 -5.97 29.81 -20.82
CA ASP A 571 -7.40 29.48 -20.72
C ASP A 571 -8.35 30.53 -21.35
N THR A 572 -7.85 31.40 -22.26
CA THR A 572 -8.71 32.33 -23.01
C THR A 572 -8.65 32.06 -24.51
N GLU A 573 -8.96 30.85 -24.96
CA GLU A 573 -9.43 30.62 -26.32
C GLU A 573 -10.86 30.06 -26.27
N ASP A 574 -11.81 30.95 -26.55
CA ASP A 574 -13.22 30.69 -26.72
C ASP A 574 -13.45 29.90 -28.01
N PRO A 575 -14.19 28.82 -28.06
CA PRO A 575 -14.55 28.16 -29.30
C PRO A 575 -15.74 28.87 -29.95
N GLN A 576 -15.52 29.39 -31.13
CA GLN A 576 -16.59 29.69 -32.09
C GLN A 576 -17.17 28.44 -32.73
#